data_9da7a39e51424bb1dab61615d5f2663a
#
_entry.id   9da7a39e51424bb1dab61615d5f2663a
#
_cell.length_a   1.000
_cell.length_b   1.000
_cell.length_c   1.000
_cell.angle_alpha   90.00
_cell.angle_beta   90.00
_cell.angle_gamma   90.00
#
_symmetry.space_group_name_H-M   'P 1'
#
loop_
_entity.id
_entity.type
_entity.pdbx_description
1 polymer ?
#
loop_
_entity_poly.entity_id
_entity_poly.type
_entity_poly.pdbx_seq_one_letter_code
_entity_poly.pdbx_strand_id
1 'polypeptide(L)'
;GWMLWGPEPRISFAIQAAIAVLVIACPCALGLAAPTAIMVGTGKAAENGILVRGGEALEQARKITAIVLDKTGTITRGKPAVAEVVATGVSDAEVLRLAASLEVSSEHPLGEAIVLAARERGGELPAVSGFESITGKGIEGQVSGHDVLVGNRALLTDRGIDTSALLMAADRMAASGATPVYVGIDGQAAGVIAVADTVKAESREAIEQLRALGLDVWMLTGDNRATADAIAQQVGIPADHVLAEVLPSDKAAKVRELQAQGKTVAMVGEGINDAPALAQADLGIAMGAGTDVAMAASDITLIGGDLRQIVTAIALSRRTVDTIRQGLFWAFAYNVALIPLAMGVFYPFTGILLSPMIAAGAMALSSVSVVANALRLRGFKRPESAAAIAHPPLTARIADSAFLVGLGAFGVIAGIIAFNVLPTDGMDISPAPAVAAPERTLVPQQTVLLAGGDRLTPDPASLMIAAGEPVAIVVTNDTGEARVLSVQPGEAPQAGMAGHGTGGEPANSVTVEPGTTGTIVHTFEPGETAITWGSAHGGEPEVAVVTVP
;
A
#
# COMPACT_ATOMS: atom_id res chain seq x y z
N GLY A 1 24.43 4.95 -45.33
CA GLY A 1 25.87 4.75 -45.27
C GLY A 1 26.24 3.41 -45.90
N TRP A 2 25.83 2.29 -45.33
CA TRP A 2 26.24 0.93 -45.68
C TRP A 2 26.01 0.55 -47.14
N MET A 3 24.88 0.90 -47.76
CA MET A 3 24.57 0.63 -49.17
C MET A 3 25.49 1.42 -50.13
N LEU A 4 26.05 2.56 -49.73
CA LEU A 4 26.84 3.43 -50.58
C LEU A 4 28.36 3.25 -50.39
N TRP A 5 28.80 3.02 -49.17
CA TRP A 5 30.23 3.00 -48.79
C TRP A 5 30.66 1.75 -47.99
N GLY A 6 29.73 0.79 -47.80
CA GLY A 6 30.05 -0.45 -47.09
C GLY A 6 30.88 -1.42 -47.92
N PRO A 7 31.57 -2.40 -47.29
CA PRO A 7 32.22 -3.50 -48.00
C PRO A 7 31.20 -4.43 -48.64
N GLU A 8 31.63 -5.21 -49.61
CA GLU A 8 30.76 -6.24 -50.23
C GLU A 8 30.64 -7.47 -49.27
N PRO A 9 29.44 -8.06 -49.15
CA PRO A 9 28.19 -7.70 -49.83
C PRO A 9 27.42 -6.57 -49.09
N ARG A 10 27.33 -5.38 -49.67
CA ARG A 10 26.77 -4.14 -49.04
C ARG A 10 25.36 -4.30 -48.49
N ILE A 11 24.52 -5.06 -49.23
CA ILE A 11 23.12 -5.28 -48.82
C ILE A 11 23.07 -6.06 -47.50
N SER A 12 23.88 -7.11 -47.34
CA SER A 12 23.93 -7.90 -46.10
C SER A 12 24.38 -7.07 -44.92
N PHE A 13 25.43 -6.26 -45.05
CA PHE A 13 25.88 -5.34 -44.00
C PHE A 13 24.83 -4.29 -43.64
N ALA A 14 24.11 -3.75 -44.63
CA ALA A 14 23.06 -2.79 -44.44
C ALA A 14 21.86 -3.39 -43.68
N ILE A 15 21.44 -4.60 -44.04
CA ILE A 15 20.35 -5.33 -43.38
C ILE A 15 20.75 -5.70 -41.94
N GLN A 16 21.95 -6.24 -41.77
CA GLN A 16 22.45 -6.61 -40.42
C GLN A 16 22.49 -5.40 -39.49
N ALA A 17 23.05 -4.28 -39.91
CA ALA A 17 23.10 -3.05 -39.15
C ALA A 17 21.67 -2.51 -38.86
N ALA A 18 20.77 -2.54 -39.85
CA ALA A 18 19.40 -2.10 -39.70
C ALA A 18 18.65 -2.93 -38.63
N ILE A 19 18.74 -4.26 -38.71
CA ILE A 19 18.10 -5.17 -37.76
C ILE A 19 18.70 -4.96 -36.35
N ALA A 20 20.04 -4.88 -36.23
CA ALA A 20 20.69 -4.66 -34.96
C ALA A 20 20.24 -3.33 -34.31
N VAL A 21 20.17 -2.25 -35.09
CA VAL A 21 19.68 -0.95 -34.60
C VAL A 21 18.21 -1.02 -34.19
N LEU A 22 17.34 -1.67 -34.98
CA LEU A 22 15.91 -1.82 -34.64
C LEU A 22 15.73 -2.60 -33.34
N VAL A 23 16.49 -3.67 -33.13
CA VAL A 23 16.46 -4.45 -31.89
C VAL A 23 16.91 -3.61 -30.71
N ILE A 24 18.04 -2.90 -30.82
CA ILE A 24 18.58 -2.06 -29.73
C ILE A 24 17.70 -0.84 -29.45
N ALA A 25 17.06 -0.27 -30.47
CA ALA A 25 16.18 0.88 -30.29
C ALA A 25 14.89 0.55 -29.50
N CYS A 26 14.59 -0.74 -29.29
CA CYS A 26 13.48 -1.14 -28.44
C CYS A 26 13.72 -0.74 -26.98
N PRO A 27 12.91 0.12 -26.36
CA PRO A 27 13.08 0.49 -24.96
C PRO A 27 12.41 -0.53 -24.02
N CYS A 28 12.67 -1.84 -24.21
CA CYS A 28 11.99 -2.94 -23.53
C CYS A 28 12.05 -2.81 -21.99
N ALA A 29 13.20 -2.39 -21.45
CA ALA A 29 13.39 -2.19 -20.01
C ALA A 29 12.61 -0.98 -19.45
N LEU A 30 12.25 0.00 -20.29
CA LEU A 30 11.49 1.19 -19.89
C LEU A 30 10.11 0.79 -19.33
N GLY A 31 9.42 -0.13 -19.99
CA GLY A 31 8.11 -0.62 -19.55
C GLY A 31 8.13 -1.41 -18.25
N LEU A 32 9.31 -1.90 -17.83
CA LEU A 32 9.48 -2.69 -16.60
C LEU A 32 9.95 -1.84 -15.41
N ALA A 33 10.65 -0.72 -15.64
CA ALA A 33 11.33 0.04 -14.60
C ALA A 33 10.41 0.55 -13.49
N ALA A 34 9.29 1.21 -13.86
CA ALA A 34 8.35 1.74 -12.88
C ALA A 34 7.46 0.64 -12.27
N PRO A 35 6.77 -0.22 -13.04
CA PRO A 35 5.88 -1.24 -12.47
C PRO A 35 6.58 -2.19 -11.50
N THR A 36 7.78 -2.69 -11.83
CA THR A 36 8.49 -3.62 -10.95
C THR A 36 8.96 -2.95 -9.65
N ALA A 37 9.47 -1.71 -9.73
CA ALA A 37 9.88 -0.99 -8.53
C ALA A 37 8.69 -0.61 -7.64
N ILE A 38 7.54 -0.20 -8.23
CA ILE A 38 6.31 0.07 -7.49
C ILE A 38 5.81 -1.20 -6.81
N MET A 39 5.72 -2.32 -7.52
CA MET A 39 5.25 -3.59 -6.97
C MET A 39 6.12 -4.07 -5.80
N VAL A 40 7.45 -4.03 -5.94
CA VAL A 40 8.38 -4.41 -4.86
C VAL A 40 8.32 -3.40 -3.71
N GLY A 41 8.23 -2.10 -4.02
CA GLY A 41 8.14 -1.03 -3.04
C GLY A 41 6.84 -1.09 -2.22
N THR A 42 5.69 -1.27 -2.87
CA THR A 42 4.39 -1.40 -2.17
C THR A 42 4.32 -2.69 -1.36
N GLY A 43 4.84 -3.81 -1.90
CA GLY A 43 4.98 -5.05 -1.13
C GLY A 43 5.84 -4.86 0.13
N LYS A 44 6.97 -4.15 0.00
CA LYS A 44 7.83 -3.84 1.15
C LYS A 44 7.18 -2.85 2.13
N ALA A 45 6.35 -1.92 1.65
CA ALA A 45 5.53 -1.06 2.49
C ALA A 45 4.55 -1.89 3.33
N ALA A 46 3.84 -2.82 2.70
CA ALA A 46 2.88 -3.70 3.37
C ALA A 46 3.54 -4.57 4.47
N GLU A 47 4.74 -5.10 4.24
CA GLU A 47 5.53 -5.80 5.27
C GLU A 47 5.84 -4.92 6.50
N ASN A 48 5.86 -3.60 6.33
CA ASN A 48 6.05 -2.63 7.41
C ASN A 48 4.73 -2.06 7.96
N GLY A 49 3.59 -2.65 7.63
CA GLY A 49 2.28 -2.18 8.05
C GLY A 49 1.82 -0.89 7.36
N ILE A 50 2.33 -0.62 6.16
CA ILE A 50 2.02 0.57 5.37
C ILE A 50 1.36 0.13 4.08
N LEU A 51 0.06 0.38 3.94
CA LEU A 51 -0.68 0.10 2.71
C LEU A 51 -0.64 1.33 1.81
N VAL A 52 -0.18 1.16 0.59
CA VAL A 52 -0.06 2.24 -0.40
C VAL A 52 -1.00 1.96 -1.56
N ARG A 53 -1.84 2.91 -1.91
CA ARG A 53 -2.87 2.75 -2.94
C ARG A 53 -2.31 2.60 -4.36
N GLY A 54 -1.11 3.10 -4.60
CA GLY A 54 -0.47 3.00 -5.90
C GLY A 54 0.84 3.76 -6.02
N GLY A 55 1.39 3.77 -7.24
CA GLY A 55 2.66 4.44 -7.51
C GLY A 55 2.61 5.97 -7.37
N GLU A 56 1.45 6.58 -7.62
CA GLU A 56 1.24 8.01 -7.46
C GLU A 56 1.41 8.45 -6.00
N ALA A 57 0.84 7.70 -5.04
CA ALA A 57 1.02 7.95 -3.62
C ALA A 57 2.50 7.92 -3.20
N LEU A 58 3.30 6.98 -3.76
CA LEU A 58 4.74 6.94 -3.53
C LEU A 58 5.45 8.16 -4.12
N GLU A 59 5.03 8.64 -5.28
CA GLU A 59 5.61 9.82 -5.89
C GLU A 59 5.27 11.09 -5.10
N GLN A 60 4.02 11.24 -4.65
CA GLN A 60 3.59 12.37 -3.82
C GLN A 60 4.27 12.37 -2.46
N ALA A 61 4.39 11.20 -1.79
CA ALA A 61 5.09 11.10 -0.51
C ALA A 61 6.56 11.58 -0.57
N ARG A 62 7.18 11.55 -1.74
CA ARG A 62 8.51 12.12 -1.96
C ARG A 62 8.51 13.64 -2.04
N LYS A 63 7.42 14.24 -2.57
CA LYS A 63 7.34 15.68 -2.90
C LYS A 63 6.84 16.53 -1.74
N ILE A 64 6.25 15.94 -0.69
CA ILE A 64 5.69 16.68 0.43
C ILE A 64 6.72 17.62 1.06
N THR A 65 6.26 18.83 1.37
CA THR A 65 7.03 19.87 2.06
C THR A 65 6.42 20.21 3.41
N ALA A 66 5.13 19.95 3.59
CA ALA A 66 4.42 20.14 4.85
C ALA A 66 3.59 18.89 5.20
N ILE A 67 3.41 18.65 6.49
CA ILE A 67 2.55 17.59 7.01
C ILE A 67 1.65 18.16 8.10
N VAL A 68 0.35 17.95 7.95
CA VAL A 68 -0.68 18.33 8.91
C VAL A 68 -1.11 17.08 9.65
N LEU A 69 -0.93 17.08 10.95
CA LEU A 69 -1.33 15.98 11.83
C LEU A 69 -2.61 16.38 12.56
N ASP A 70 -3.67 15.59 12.44
CA ASP A 70 -4.79 15.73 13.35
C ASP A 70 -4.33 15.45 14.79
N LYS A 71 -4.93 16.09 15.77
CA LYS A 71 -4.59 15.83 17.18
C LYS A 71 -5.15 14.48 17.64
N THR A 72 -6.48 14.35 17.56
CA THR A 72 -7.22 13.27 18.21
C THR A 72 -7.03 11.95 17.47
N GLY A 73 -6.59 10.90 18.19
CA GLY A 73 -6.32 9.58 17.62
C GLY A 73 -5.06 9.49 16.78
N THR A 74 -4.52 10.61 16.30
CA THR A 74 -3.30 10.70 15.53
C THR A 74 -2.09 11.01 16.40
N ILE A 75 -1.97 12.23 16.95
CA ILE A 75 -0.91 12.60 17.91
C ILE A 75 -1.20 11.99 19.29
N THR A 76 -2.46 11.96 19.66
CA THR A 76 -2.98 11.41 20.91
C THR A 76 -3.63 10.05 20.67
N ARG A 77 -4.01 9.37 21.76
CA ARG A 77 -4.63 8.02 21.68
C ARG A 77 -6.07 8.02 21.18
N GLY A 78 -6.72 9.21 21.12
CA GLY A 78 -8.12 9.34 20.75
C GLY A 78 -9.10 8.83 21.82
N LYS A 79 -8.57 8.45 22.98
CA LYS A 79 -9.34 7.95 24.12
C LYS A 79 -8.97 8.79 25.34
N PRO A 80 -9.93 9.56 25.88
CA PRO A 80 -9.73 10.25 27.14
C PRO A 80 -9.31 9.27 28.23
N ALA A 81 -8.39 9.68 29.09
CA ALA A 81 -7.95 8.92 30.25
C ALA A 81 -7.76 9.85 31.45
N VAL A 82 -7.92 9.33 32.66
CA VAL A 82 -7.61 10.08 33.89
C VAL A 82 -6.11 10.26 34.01
N ALA A 83 -5.63 11.50 33.91
CA ALA A 83 -4.23 11.86 34.03
C ALA A 83 -3.80 12.12 35.48
N GLU A 84 -4.63 12.82 36.23
CA GLU A 84 -4.36 13.20 37.63
C GLU A 84 -5.68 13.28 38.42
N VAL A 85 -5.64 12.98 39.68
CA VAL A 85 -6.74 13.24 40.64
C VAL A 85 -6.15 14.06 41.76
N VAL A 86 -6.82 15.15 42.16
CA VAL A 86 -6.46 15.97 43.31
C VAL A 86 -7.66 16.05 44.21
N ALA A 87 -7.55 15.49 45.42
CA ALA A 87 -8.62 15.45 46.40
C ALA A 87 -8.40 16.46 47.55
N THR A 88 -9.49 16.84 48.20
CA THR A 88 -9.50 17.71 49.38
C THR A 88 -10.42 17.12 50.42
N GLY A 89 -9.89 16.82 51.60
CA GLY A 89 -10.65 16.26 52.74
C GLY A 89 -10.93 14.74 52.66
N VAL A 90 -10.75 14.13 51.50
CA VAL A 90 -10.90 12.68 51.22
C VAL A 90 -9.70 12.18 50.44
N SER A 91 -9.59 10.86 50.21
CA SER A 91 -8.51 10.32 49.37
C SER A 91 -8.80 10.44 47.89
N ASP A 92 -7.74 10.53 47.05
CA ASP A 92 -7.87 10.52 45.56
C ASP A 92 -8.60 9.27 45.08
N ALA A 93 -8.37 8.12 45.73
CA ALA A 93 -9.03 6.86 45.38
C ALA A 93 -10.54 6.91 45.67
N GLU A 94 -10.97 7.58 46.75
CA GLU A 94 -12.37 7.73 47.09
C GLU A 94 -13.09 8.69 46.14
N VAL A 95 -12.47 9.84 45.81
CA VAL A 95 -12.99 10.77 44.81
C VAL A 95 -13.19 10.06 43.47
N LEU A 96 -12.18 9.31 43.02
CA LEU A 96 -12.26 8.58 41.75
C LEU A 96 -13.34 7.49 41.81
N ARG A 97 -13.45 6.75 42.93
CA ARG A 97 -14.42 5.65 43.09
C ARG A 97 -15.87 6.17 43.07
N LEU A 98 -16.17 7.23 43.83
CA LEU A 98 -17.51 7.80 43.89
C LEU A 98 -17.91 8.47 42.59
N ALA A 99 -16.99 9.22 41.96
CA ALA A 99 -17.21 9.81 40.67
C ALA A 99 -17.46 8.73 39.59
N ALA A 100 -16.62 7.69 39.54
CA ALA A 100 -16.76 6.59 38.60
C ALA A 100 -18.09 5.84 38.81
N SER A 101 -18.52 5.62 40.05
CA SER A 101 -19.79 4.96 40.31
C SER A 101 -20.95 5.73 39.71
N LEU A 102 -20.96 7.06 39.85
CA LEU A 102 -21.99 7.93 39.26
C LEU A 102 -21.92 7.94 37.73
N GLU A 103 -20.71 7.96 37.17
CA GLU A 103 -20.46 7.97 35.71
C GLU A 103 -20.78 6.64 35.00
N VAL A 104 -20.95 5.51 35.72
CA VAL A 104 -21.44 4.25 35.12
C VAL A 104 -22.75 4.43 34.36
N SER A 105 -23.60 5.37 34.84
CA SER A 105 -24.90 5.67 34.23
C SER A 105 -24.85 6.78 33.18
N SER A 106 -23.64 7.32 32.90
CA SER A 106 -23.40 8.38 31.92
C SER A 106 -22.90 7.79 30.60
N GLU A 107 -23.33 8.36 29.47
CA GLU A 107 -22.84 8.03 28.13
C GLU A 107 -21.71 8.99 27.67
N HIS A 108 -21.22 9.85 28.58
CA HIS A 108 -20.24 10.86 28.23
C HIS A 108 -18.83 10.25 28.14
N PRO A 109 -18.00 10.53 27.09
CA PRO A 109 -16.65 9.96 26.95
C PRO A 109 -15.70 10.25 28.13
N LEU A 110 -15.87 11.40 28.79
CA LEU A 110 -15.08 11.72 29.99
C LEU A 110 -15.47 10.82 31.17
N GLY A 111 -16.77 10.46 31.28
CA GLY A 111 -17.28 9.53 32.27
C GLY A 111 -16.74 8.13 32.09
N GLU A 112 -16.72 7.64 30.84
CA GLU A 112 -16.15 6.34 30.52
C GLU A 112 -14.66 6.26 30.96
N ALA A 113 -13.89 7.33 30.72
CA ALA A 113 -12.50 7.42 31.17
C ALA A 113 -12.34 7.32 32.68
N ILE A 114 -13.24 7.97 33.43
CA ILE A 114 -13.25 7.95 34.90
C ILE A 114 -13.60 6.54 35.41
N VAL A 115 -14.61 5.90 34.81
CA VAL A 115 -15.03 4.52 35.11
C VAL A 115 -13.90 3.53 34.87
N LEU A 116 -13.24 3.64 33.71
CA LEU A 116 -12.13 2.76 33.35
C LEU A 116 -10.97 2.88 34.33
N ALA A 117 -10.57 4.12 34.65
CA ALA A 117 -9.49 4.38 35.60
C ALA A 117 -9.77 3.85 37.03
N ALA A 118 -11.02 3.92 37.47
CA ALA A 118 -11.40 3.37 38.78
C ALA A 118 -11.34 1.83 38.78
N ARG A 119 -11.80 1.18 37.71
CA ARG A 119 -11.75 -0.28 37.56
C ARG A 119 -10.31 -0.80 37.49
N GLU A 120 -9.43 -0.13 36.74
CA GLU A 120 -8.00 -0.48 36.67
C GLU A 120 -7.29 -0.42 38.03
N ARG A 121 -7.74 0.47 38.91
CA ARG A 121 -7.22 0.56 40.29
C ARG A 121 -7.88 -0.44 41.27
N GLY A 122 -8.70 -1.35 40.75
CA GLY A 122 -9.33 -2.41 41.54
C GLY A 122 -10.52 -1.94 42.39
N GLY A 123 -11.09 -0.76 42.11
CA GLY A 123 -12.24 -0.22 42.82
C GLY A 123 -13.55 -0.94 42.45
N GLU A 124 -14.24 -1.47 43.46
CA GLU A 124 -15.66 -1.84 43.29
C GLU A 124 -16.49 -0.55 43.17
N LEU A 125 -17.37 -0.52 42.17
CA LEU A 125 -18.24 0.63 41.92
C LEU A 125 -19.62 0.37 42.52
N PRO A 126 -19.97 1.06 43.63
CA PRO A 126 -21.27 0.93 44.26
C PRO A 126 -22.42 1.31 43.35
N ALA A 127 -23.61 0.77 43.66
CA ALA A 127 -24.83 1.13 42.97
C ALA A 127 -25.22 2.59 43.20
N VAL A 128 -25.74 3.22 42.17
CA VAL A 128 -26.22 4.60 42.16
C VAL A 128 -27.73 4.64 42.32
N SER A 129 -28.22 5.62 43.06
CA SER A 129 -29.63 5.96 43.14
C SER A 129 -29.84 7.46 42.89
N GLY A 130 -31.00 7.83 42.39
CA GLY A 130 -31.34 9.23 42.13
C GLY A 130 -30.46 9.91 41.08
N PHE A 131 -30.00 9.16 40.07
CA PHE A 131 -29.17 9.70 38.97
C PHE A 131 -29.94 10.75 38.17
N GLU A 132 -29.35 11.93 38.02
CA GLU A 132 -29.84 13.02 37.18
C GLU A 132 -28.73 13.59 36.29
N SER A 133 -28.99 13.80 35.01
CA SER A 133 -28.07 14.45 34.08
C SER A 133 -28.49 15.90 33.87
N ILE A 134 -27.56 16.83 34.10
CA ILE A 134 -27.76 18.27 33.96
C ILE A 134 -27.05 18.73 32.69
N THR A 135 -27.85 19.01 31.67
CA THR A 135 -27.36 19.33 30.32
C THR A 135 -26.30 20.42 30.32
N GLY A 136 -25.12 20.10 29.76
CA GLY A 136 -23.97 21.01 29.64
C GLY A 136 -23.23 21.31 30.93
N LYS A 137 -23.59 20.69 32.09
CA LYS A 137 -22.95 20.94 33.36
C LYS A 137 -22.35 19.69 34.00
N GLY A 138 -23.04 18.55 33.97
CA GLY A 138 -22.59 17.30 34.56
C GLY A 138 -23.74 16.43 35.05
N ILE A 139 -23.46 15.61 36.07
CA ILE A 139 -24.37 14.62 36.64
C ILE A 139 -24.40 14.69 38.15
N GLU A 140 -25.50 14.26 38.76
CA GLU A 140 -25.65 14.15 40.21
C GLU A 140 -26.42 12.89 40.59
N GLY A 141 -26.24 12.45 41.84
CA GLY A 141 -26.92 11.27 42.36
C GLY A 141 -26.36 10.83 43.72
N GLN A 142 -26.89 9.74 44.27
CA GLN A 142 -26.44 9.17 45.52
C GLN A 142 -25.63 7.89 45.28
N VAL A 143 -24.45 7.84 45.92
CA VAL A 143 -23.53 6.70 45.85
C VAL A 143 -23.11 6.34 47.29
N SER A 144 -23.41 5.12 47.76
CA SER A 144 -23.09 4.65 49.09
C SER A 144 -23.61 5.55 50.22
N GLY A 145 -24.72 6.25 50.02
CA GLY A 145 -25.31 7.17 50.98
C GLY A 145 -24.75 8.60 50.98
N HIS A 146 -23.83 8.91 50.08
CA HIS A 146 -23.29 10.24 49.82
C HIS A 146 -23.98 10.90 48.64
N ASP A 147 -24.28 12.18 48.72
CA ASP A 147 -24.73 13.01 47.61
C ASP A 147 -23.50 13.38 46.76
N VAL A 148 -23.43 12.88 45.52
CA VAL A 148 -22.25 13.04 44.65
C VAL A 148 -22.65 13.86 43.41
N LEU A 149 -21.81 14.85 43.08
CA LEU A 149 -21.90 15.65 41.86
C LEU A 149 -20.60 15.48 41.08
N VAL A 150 -20.71 15.30 39.78
CA VAL A 150 -19.57 15.21 38.86
C VAL A 150 -19.83 16.10 37.65
N GLY A 151 -18.95 17.04 37.35
CA GLY A 151 -19.14 17.92 36.22
C GLY A 151 -18.19 19.12 36.16
N ASN A 152 -18.61 20.16 35.46
CA ASN A 152 -17.82 21.38 35.34
C ASN A 152 -18.01 22.27 36.61
N ARG A 153 -17.17 23.32 36.71
CA ARG A 153 -17.22 24.27 37.81
C ARG A 153 -18.61 24.91 38.03
N ALA A 154 -19.32 25.18 36.92
CA ALA A 154 -20.63 25.82 36.97
C ALA A 154 -21.66 24.95 37.69
N LEU A 155 -21.62 23.62 37.55
CA LEU A 155 -22.48 22.69 38.28
C LEU A 155 -22.33 22.87 39.80
N LEU A 156 -21.09 22.84 40.31
CA LEU A 156 -20.83 22.96 41.75
C LEU A 156 -21.23 24.36 42.25
N THR A 157 -20.92 25.41 41.50
CA THR A 157 -21.30 26.79 41.84
C THR A 157 -22.82 26.97 41.92
N ASP A 158 -23.59 26.40 41.00
CA ASP A 158 -25.07 26.45 41.03
C ASP A 158 -25.68 25.73 42.23
N ARG A 159 -24.95 24.74 42.76
CA ARG A 159 -25.32 24.02 44.01
C ARG A 159 -24.77 24.71 45.28
N GLY A 160 -24.14 25.90 45.15
CA GLY A 160 -23.62 26.66 46.25
C GLY A 160 -22.31 26.10 46.84
N ILE A 161 -21.63 25.22 46.13
CA ILE A 161 -20.39 24.60 46.60
C ILE A 161 -19.20 25.49 46.23
N ASP A 162 -18.39 25.86 47.22
CA ASP A 162 -17.18 26.64 47.04
C ASP A 162 -16.05 25.76 46.45
N THR A 163 -15.58 26.11 45.29
CA THR A 163 -14.50 25.41 44.57
C THR A 163 -13.14 26.08 44.71
N SER A 164 -13.01 27.13 45.54
CA SER A 164 -11.80 27.96 45.63
C SER A 164 -10.51 27.16 45.93
N ALA A 165 -10.61 26.15 46.81
CA ALA A 165 -9.48 25.27 47.14
C ALA A 165 -8.95 24.43 45.97
N LEU A 166 -9.78 24.17 44.96
CA LEU A 166 -9.44 23.34 43.78
C LEU A 166 -9.01 24.17 42.55
N LEU A 167 -9.19 25.51 42.60
CA LEU A 167 -8.93 26.34 41.39
C LEU A 167 -7.50 26.24 40.89
N MET A 168 -6.51 26.34 41.78
CA MET A 168 -5.10 26.24 41.37
C MET A 168 -4.76 24.89 40.74
N ALA A 169 -5.36 23.81 41.24
CA ALA A 169 -5.17 22.49 40.66
C ALA A 169 -5.86 22.39 39.30
N ALA A 170 -7.11 22.85 39.20
CA ALA A 170 -7.87 22.83 37.95
C ALA A 170 -7.22 23.71 36.85
N ASP A 171 -6.74 24.91 37.21
CA ASP A 171 -6.05 25.80 36.26
C ASP A 171 -4.72 25.19 35.78
N ARG A 172 -3.97 24.51 36.65
CA ARG A 172 -2.77 23.76 36.26
C ARG A 172 -3.10 22.60 35.32
N MET A 173 -4.16 21.83 35.61
CA MET A 173 -4.64 20.74 34.75
C MET A 173 -5.07 21.28 33.38
N ALA A 174 -5.85 22.36 33.37
CA ALA A 174 -6.26 23.00 32.12
C ALA A 174 -5.07 23.52 31.32
N ALA A 175 -4.07 24.12 31.95
CA ALA A 175 -2.84 24.57 31.32
C ALA A 175 -1.99 23.43 30.74
N SER A 176 -2.13 22.20 31.28
CA SER A 176 -1.48 21.00 30.72
C SER A 176 -2.28 20.32 29.62
N GLY A 177 -3.44 20.90 29.21
CA GLY A 177 -4.28 20.35 28.13
C GLY A 177 -5.32 19.32 28.62
N ALA A 178 -5.52 19.18 29.91
CA ALA A 178 -6.53 18.30 30.47
C ALA A 178 -7.85 19.05 30.73
N THR A 179 -8.96 18.34 30.69
CA THR A 179 -10.28 18.85 31.12
C THR A 179 -10.47 18.58 32.59
N PRO A 180 -10.55 19.61 33.45
CA PRO A 180 -10.81 19.41 34.85
C PRO A 180 -12.28 19.08 35.08
N VAL A 181 -12.54 17.92 35.67
CA VAL A 181 -13.86 17.45 36.08
C VAL A 181 -13.93 17.59 37.61
N TYR A 182 -14.80 18.44 38.11
CA TYR A 182 -14.97 18.68 39.53
C TYR A 182 -15.89 17.63 40.16
N VAL A 183 -15.57 17.24 41.37
CA VAL A 183 -16.35 16.30 42.17
C VAL A 183 -16.78 16.95 43.47
N GLY A 184 -18.09 17.00 43.70
CA GLY A 184 -18.71 17.42 44.95
C GLY A 184 -19.20 16.19 45.71
N ILE A 185 -19.02 16.16 47.02
CA ILE A 185 -19.51 15.12 47.93
C ILE A 185 -20.13 15.81 49.13
N ASP A 186 -21.39 15.47 49.46
CA ASP A 186 -22.15 15.98 50.60
C ASP A 186 -22.11 17.52 50.72
N GLY A 187 -22.24 18.23 49.62
CA GLY A 187 -22.22 19.70 49.57
C GLY A 187 -20.86 20.35 49.69
N GLN A 188 -19.77 19.60 49.62
CA GLN A 188 -18.40 20.13 49.64
C GLN A 188 -17.63 19.77 48.38
N ALA A 189 -16.72 20.64 47.91
CA ALA A 189 -15.82 20.34 46.84
C ALA A 189 -14.77 19.32 47.29
N ALA A 190 -14.93 18.07 46.88
CA ALA A 190 -14.11 16.94 47.32
C ALA A 190 -12.87 16.73 46.46
N GLY A 191 -12.88 17.13 45.18
CA GLY A 191 -11.73 16.97 44.30
C GLY A 191 -11.96 17.44 42.88
N VAL A 192 -10.89 17.36 42.11
CA VAL A 192 -10.89 17.59 40.67
C VAL A 192 -10.12 16.46 39.97
N ILE A 193 -10.70 15.92 38.91
CA ILE A 193 -10.13 14.84 38.10
C ILE A 193 -9.71 15.45 36.76
N ALA A 194 -8.43 15.33 36.42
CA ALA A 194 -7.92 15.70 35.09
C ALA A 194 -8.18 14.57 34.11
N VAL A 195 -9.02 14.81 33.10
CA VAL A 195 -9.23 13.88 32.01
C VAL A 195 -8.62 14.48 30.76
N ALA A 196 -7.69 13.75 30.14
CA ALA A 196 -6.98 14.20 28.96
C ALA A 196 -6.88 13.09 27.93
N ASP A 197 -6.91 13.48 26.67
CA ASP A 197 -6.49 12.59 25.60
C ASP A 197 -4.96 12.58 25.54
N THR A 198 -4.38 11.49 25.99
CA THR A 198 -2.94 11.39 26.22
C THR A 198 -2.15 11.30 24.93
N VAL A 199 -1.04 12.03 24.83
CA VAL A 199 -0.09 11.93 23.73
C VAL A 199 0.46 10.51 23.63
N LYS A 200 0.54 9.95 22.43
CA LYS A 200 1.19 8.64 22.21
C LYS A 200 2.68 8.76 22.49
N ALA A 201 3.27 7.73 23.09
CA ALA A 201 4.68 7.75 23.50
C ALA A 201 5.66 8.04 22.34
N GLU A 202 5.31 7.57 21.16
CA GLU A 202 6.10 7.71 19.93
C GLU A 202 5.90 9.03 19.19
N SER A 203 4.87 9.83 19.53
CA SER A 203 4.49 11.03 18.77
C SER A 203 5.59 12.08 18.73
N ARG A 204 6.24 12.34 19.86
CA ARG A 204 7.34 13.30 19.93
C ARG A 204 8.51 12.89 19.03
N GLU A 205 8.95 11.62 19.15
CA GLU A 205 10.04 11.09 18.33
C GLU A 205 9.71 11.17 16.84
N ALA A 206 8.48 10.79 16.45
CA ALA A 206 8.04 10.83 15.07
C ALA A 206 8.05 12.26 14.51
N ILE A 207 7.54 13.24 15.28
CA ILE A 207 7.51 14.65 14.89
C ILE A 207 8.91 15.22 14.76
N GLU A 208 9.82 14.90 15.69
CA GLU A 208 11.23 15.30 15.61
C GLU A 208 11.89 14.73 14.35
N GLN A 209 11.62 13.46 14.00
CA GLN A 209 12.14 12.84 12.79
C GLN A 209 11.55 13.48 11.52
N LEU A 210 10.26 13.79 11.47
CA LEU A 210 9.64 14.46 10.34
C LEU A 210 10.24 15.85 10.09
N ARG A 211 10.44 16.62 11.16
CA ARG A 211 11.11 17.93 11.09
C ARG A 211 12.57 17.82 10.64
N ALA A 212 13.28 16.81 11.11
CA ALA A 212 14.66 16.54 10.68
C ALA A 212 14.75 16.11 9.20
N LEU A 213 13.65 15.60 8.61
CA LEU A 213 13.54 15.38 7.16
C LEU A 213 13.30 16.66 6.35
N GLY A 214 13.18 17.82 7.02
CA GLY A 214 12.93 19.12 6.40
C GLY A 214 11.46 19.41 6.13
N LEU A 215 10.54 18.70 6.81
CA LEU A 215 9.10 18.93 6.67
C LEU A 215 8.61 19.98 7.68
N ASP A 216 7.73 20.86 7.22
CA ASP A 216 6.94 21.74 8.08
C ASP A 216 5.83 20.93 8.74
N VAL A 217 5.95 20.67 10.04
CA VAL A 217 4.96 19.88 10.77
C VAL A 217 3.95 20.80 11.42
N TRP A 218 2.67 20.58 11.11
CA TRP A 218 1.52 21.34 11.60
C TRP A 218 0.62 20.42 12.43
N MET A 219 0.00 20.97 13.46
CA MET A 219 -1.06 20.30 14.22
C MET A 219 -2.41 20.96 13.93
N LEU A 220 -3.43 20.15 13.67
CA LEU A 220 -4.80 20.59 13.41
C LEU A 220 -5.73 20.00 14.49
N THR A 221 -6.56 20.83 15.11
CA THR A 221 -7.50 20.38 16.15
C THR A 221 -8.71 21.29 16.27
N GLY A 222 -9.84 20.74 16.72
CA GLY A 222 -11.03 21.49 17.14
C GLY A 222 -10.94 22.02 18.57
N ASP A 223 -9.92 21.66 19.33
CA ASP A 223 -9.74 22.11 20.71
C ASP A 223 -9.46 23.62 20.78
N ASN A 224 -9.73 24.19 21.95
CA ASN A 224 -9.35 25.58 22.23
C ASN A 224 -7.83 25.77 22.13
N ARG A 225 -7.43 27.01 21.91
CA ARG A 225 -6.03 27.39 21.70
C ARG A 225 -5.11 26.95 22.83
N ALA A 226 -5.51 27.08 24.09
CA ALA A 226 -4.67 26.74 25.24
C ALA A 226 -4.35 25.24 25.33
N THR A 227 -5.36 24.38 25.12
CA THR A 227 -5.17 22.93 25.07
C THR A 227 -4.30 22.53 23.89
N ALA A 228 -4.53 23.13 22.71
CA ALA A 228 -3.74 22.85 21.51
C ALA A 228 -2.27 23.22 21.71
N ASP A 229 -1.98 24.39 22.26
CA ASP A 229 -0.61 24.85 22.53
C ASP A 229 0.11 23.95 23.54
N ALA A 230 -0.59 23.49 24.59
CA ALA A 230 -0.03 22.58 25.59
C ALA A 230 0.40 21.24 24.94
N ILE A 231 -0.43 20.65 24.09
CA ILE A 231 -0.10 19.40 23.39
C ILE A 231 1.05 19.64 22.38
N ALA A 232 1.00 20.73 21.62
CA ALA A 232 2.03 21.09 20.64
C ALA A 232 3.41 21.22 21.33
N GLN A 233 3.46 21.88 22.48
CA GLN A 233 4.68 22.00 23.28
C GLN A 233 5.22 20.63 23.73
N GLN A 234 4.35 19.72 24.17
CA GLN A 234 4.75 18.38 24.58
C GLN A 234 5.41 17.59 23.44
N VAL A 235 4.93 17.76 22.19
CA VAL A 235 5.44 17.01 21.04
C VAL A 235 6.45 17.80 20.21
N GLY A 236 6.75 19.05 20.57
CA GLY A 236 7.77 19.88 19.92
C GLY A 236 7.31 20.55 18.63
N ILE A 237 6.00 20.81 18.46
CA ILE A 237 5.45 21.61 17.36
C ILE A 237 5.45 23.09 17.77
N PRO A 238 5.97 24.02 16.93
CA PRO A 238 5.94 25.45 17.21
C PRO A 238 4.51 26.00 17.29
N ALA A 239 4.29 27.01 18.14
CA ALA A 239 2.96 27.59 18.36
C ALA A 239 2.33 28.24 17.11
N ASP A 240 3.14 28.73 16.19
CA ASP A 240 2.72 29.28 14.89
C ASP A 240 2.32 28.19 13.87
N HIS A 241 2.65 26.93 14.16
CA HIS A 241 2.23 25.76 13.38
C HIS A 241 1.02 25.02 14.00
N VAL A 242 0.28 25.67 14.89
CA VAL A 242 -0.92 25.12 15.52
C VAL A 242 -2.18 25.75 14.94
N LEU A 243 -3.02 24.92 14.32
CA LEU A 243 -4.34 25.29 13.79
C LEU A 243 -5.39 24.79 14.80
N ALA A 244 -5.72 25.64 15.78
CA ALA A 244 -6.69 25.36 16.84
C ALA A 244 -8.09 25.90 16.47
N GLU A 245 -9.12 25.42 17.20
CA GLU A 245 -10.52 25.85 17.06
C GLU A 245 -11.08 25.64 15.65
N VAL A 246 -10.59 24.63 14.92
CA VAL A 246 -10.99 24.34 13.55
C VAL A 246 -12.20 23.38 13.56
N LEU A 247 -13.31 23.83 13.00
CA LEU A 247 -14.50 22.99 12.84
C LEU A 247 -14.21 21.82 11.89
N PRO A 248 -14.88 20.67 12.04
CA PRO A 248 -14.72 19.54 11.12
C PRO A 248 -14.91 19.90 9.65
N SER A 249 -15.88 20.78 9.33
CA SER A 249 -16.14 21.31 7.98
C SER A 249 -14.97 22.12 7.40
N ASP A 250 -14.16 22.74 8.26
CA ASP A 250 -13.15 23.70 7.86
C ASP A 250 -11.74 23.10 7.76
N LYS A 251 -11.57 21.83 8.21
CA LYS A 251 -10.28 21.13 8.13
C LYS A 251 -9.72 21.11 6.71
N ALA A 252 -10.54 20.79 5.71
CA ALA A 252 -10.15 20.80 4.30
C ALA A 252 -9.75 22.20 3.79
N ALA A 253 -10.41 23.26 4.30
CA ALA A 253 -10.06 24.63 3.96
C ALA A 253 -8.67 25.01 4.49
N LYS A 254 -8.31 24.54 5.71
CA LYS A 254 -6.96 24.77 6.28
C LYS A 254 -5.86 24.07 5.49
N VAL A 255 -6.09 22.86 5.00
CA VAL A 255 -5.18 22.18 4.07
C VAL A 255 -5.00 23.01 2.79
N ARG A 256 -6.10 23.49 2.20
CA ARG A 256 -6.08 24.32 0.99
C ARG A 256 -5.33 25.65 1.21
N GLU A 257 -5.45 26.28 2.38
CA GLU A 257 -4.69 27.48 2.72
C GLU A 257 -3.17 27.25 2.68
N LEU A 258 -2.70 26.10 3.18
CA LEU A 258 -1.28 25.73 3.12
C LEU A 258 -0.84 25.41 1.69
N GLN A 259 -1.68 24.74 0.90
CA GLN A 259 -1.43 24.48 -0.53
C GLN A 259 -1.33 25.80 -1.32
N ALA A 260 -2.19 26.78 -1.03
CA ALA A 260 -2.15 28.11 -1.67
C ALA A 260 -0.86 28.90 -1.36
N GLN A 261 -0.15 28.55 -0.28
CA GLN A 261 1.19 29.06 0.04
C GLN A 261 2.31 28.36 -0.75
N GLY A 262 1.98 27.47 -1.68
CA GLY A 262 2.95 26.73 -2.50
C GLY A 262 3.51 25.48 -1.81
N LYS A 263 2.90 25.02 -0.71
CA LYS A 263 3.32 23.80 -0.02
C LYS A 263 2.66 22.57 -0.66
N THR A 264 3.40 21.49 -0.77
CA THR A 264 2.84 20.15 -1.05
C THR A 264 2.51 19.50 0.28
N VAL A 265 1.23 19.34 0.56
CA VAL A 265 0.71 19.03 1.90
C VAL A 265 0.31 17.57 2.02
N ALA A 266 0.86 16.87 3.03
CA ALA A 266 0.29 15.62 3.51
C ALA A 266 -0.68 15.90 4.67
N MET A 267 -1.83 15.23 4.70
CA MET A 267 -2.76 15.21 5.83
C MET A 267 -2.78 13.84 6.48
N VAL A 268 -2.70 13.81 7.81
CA VAL A 268 -2.76 12.57 8.61
C VAL A 268 -3.94 12.65 9.57
N GLY A 269 -4.80 11.66 9.54
CA GLY A 269 -5.98 11.58 10.41
C GLY A 269 -6.56 10.17 10.47
N GLU A 270 -7.54 9.94 11.36
CA GLU A 270 -8.17 8.62 11.52
C GLU A 270 -9.70 8.66 11.42
N GLY A 271 -10.31 9.83 11.62
CA GLY A 271 -11.75 9.98 11.77
C GLY A 271 -12.51 10.25 10.47
N ILE A 272 -13.85 10.04 10.52
CA ILE A 272 -14.78 10.45 9.45
C ILE A 272 -14.64 11.96 9.19
N ASN A 273 -14.41 12.74 10.24
CA ASN A 273 -14.26 14.20 10.17
C ASN A 273 -13.01 14.63 9.39
N ASP A 274 -12.04 13.74 9.22
CA ASP A 274 -10.79 14.02 8.51
C ASP A 274 -10.86 13.68 7.02
N ALA A 275 -11.83 12.84 6.61
CA ALA A 275 -11.93 12.36 5.24
C ALA A 275 -11.94 13.47 4.18
N PRO A 276 -12.66 14.61 4.35
CA PRO A 276 -12.58 15.73 3.40
C PRO A 276 -11.19 16.38 3.34
N ALA A 277 -10.47 16.44 4.47
CA ALA A 277 -9.12 17.01 4.54
C ALA A 277 -8.08 16.04 3.97
N LEU A 278 -8.24 14.72 4.20
CA LEU A 278 -7.42 13.66 3.59
C LEU A 278 -7.52 13.69 2.07
N ALA A 279 -8.76 13.78 1.55
CA ALA A 279 -9.02 13.87 0.10
C ALA A 279 -8.56 15.21 -0.52
N GLN A 280 -8.51 16.30 0.25
CA GLN A 280 -8.04 17.61 -0.22
C GLN A 280 -6.51 17.68 -0.31
N ALA A 281 -5.80 16.97 0.56
CA ALA A 281 -4.34 16.99 0.62
C ALA A 281 -3.71 16.43 -0.66
N ASP A 282 -2.45 16.80 -0.94
CA ASP A 282 -1.67 16.20 -2.02
C ASP A 282 -1.31 14.74 -1.70
N LEU A 283 -1.33 14.38 -0.40
CA LEU A 283 -1.18 13.02 0.10
C LEU A 283 -2.03 12.82 1.35
N GLY A 284 -3.06 12.01 1.25
CA GLY A 284 -3.86 11.58 2.40
C GLY A 284 -3.28 10.34 3.08
N ILE A 285 -3.08 10.40 4.40
CA ILE A 285 -2.56 9.29 5.21
C ILE A 285 -3.56 8.96 6.33
N ALA A 286 -4.18 7.78 6.27
CA ALA A 286 -5.07 7.29 7.31
C ALA A 286 -4.31 6.51 8.38
N MET A 287 -4.68 6.72 9.66
CA MET A 287 -4.10 5.99 10.78
C MET A 287 -4.91 4.72 11.10
N GLY A 288 -4.23 3.62 11.28
CA GLY A 288 -4.55 2.29 11.78
C GLY A 288 -5.99 1.80 11.74
N ALA A 289 -6.67 1.95 12.85
CA ALA A 289 -8.07 1.55 13.02
C ALA A 289 -9.06 2.64 12.60
N GLY A 290 -8.61 3.57 11.72
CA GLY A 290 -9.46 4.61 11.16
C GLY A 290 -10.72 4.05 10.53
N THR A 291 -11.74 4.89 10.40
CA THR A 291 -12.99 4.51 9.75
C THR A 291 -12.77 4.11 8.29
N ASP A 292 -13.59 3.19 7.77
CA ASP A 292 -13.54 2.79 6.36
C ASP A 292 -13.59 4.01 5.42
N VAL A 293 -14.29 5.07 5.83
CA VAL A 293 -14.39 6.34 5.08
C VAL A 293 -13.05 7.06 5.02
N ALA A 294 -12.31 7.14 6.13
CA ALA A 294 -10.97 7.76 6.16
C ALA A 294 -9.98 6.93 5.32
N MET A 295 -10.02 5.61 5.43
CA MET A 295 -9.19 4.71 4.61
C MET A 295 -9.51 4.84 3.12
N ALA A 296 -10.78 4.95 2.75
CA ALA A 296 -11.19 5.15 1.35
C ALA A 296 -10.76 6.51 0.79
N ALA A 297 -10.66 7.55 1.63
CA ALA A 297 -10.23 8.89 1.26
C ALA A 297 -8.69 9.08 1.27
N SER A 298 -7.93 8.08 1.71
CA SER A 298 -6.47 8.17 1.86
C SER A 298 -5.71 7.48 0.72
N ASP A 299 -4.49 7.93 0.48
CA ASP A 299 -3.52 7.33 -0.45
C ASP A 299 -2.63 6.31 0.24
N ILE A 300 -2.39 6.50 1.53
CA ILE A 300 -1.61 5.61 2.39
C ILE A 300 -2.41 5.30 3.65
N THR A 301 -2.42 4.04 4.08
CA THR A 301 -3.00 3.60 5.35
C THR A 301 -1.93 2.95 6.21
N LEU A 302 -1.82 3.37 7.48
CA LEU A 302 -0.87 2.87 8.47
C LEU A 302 -1.57 1.90 9.42
N ILE A 303 -1.38 0.60 9.27
CA ILE A 303 -2.12 -0.44 10.02
C ILE A 303 -1.87 -0.35 11.53
N GLY A 304 -0.65 -0.04 11.97
CA GLY A 304 -0.27 -0.05 13.39
C GLY A 304 -0.61 1.21 14.17
N GLY A 305 -1.07 2.29 13.54
CA GLY A 305 -1.36 3.57 14.20
C GLY A 305 -0.14 4.28 14.81
N ASP A 306 1.08 3.84 14.48
CA ASP A 306 2.35 4.43 14.93
C ASP A 306 2.81 5.52 13.96
N LEU A 307 2.89 6.76 14.42
CA LEU A 307 3.32 7.91 13.62
C LEU A 307 4.71 7.74 12.98
N ARG A 308 5.59 6.94 13.58
CA ARG A 308 6.91 6.64 13.02
C ARG A 308 6.83 5.87 11.71
N GLN A 309 5.70 5.23 11.40
CA GLN A 309 5.47 4.59 10.10
C GLN A 309 5.41 5.61 8.96
N ILE A 310 5.04 6.88 9.23
CA ILE A 310 5.05 7.96 8.24
C ILE A 310 6.49 8.21 7.76
N VAL A 311 7.43 8.27 8.70
CA VAL A 311 8.86 8.43 8.38
C VAL A 311 9.36 7.27 7.51
N THR A 312 8.93 6.05 7.85
CA THR A 312 9.24 4.83 7.07
C THR A 312 8.62 4.89 5.67
N ALA A 313 7.36 5.34 5.56
CA ALA A 313 6.66 5.50 4.27
C ALA A 313 7.40 6.50 3.36
N ILE A 314 7.80 7.66 3.90
CA ILE A 314 8.57 8.68 3.17
C ILE A 314 9.94 8.13 2.72
N ALA A 315 10.65 7.42 3.61
CA ALA A 315 11.94 6.83 3.30
C ALA A 315 11.84 5.78 2.18
N LEU A 316 10.85 4.90 2.27
CA LEU A 316 10.61 3.86 1.27
C LEU A 316 10.15 4.47 -0.06
N SER A 317 9.30 5.51 -0.01
CA SER A 317 8.90 6.27 -1.19
C SER A 317 10.10 6.87 -1.91
N ARG A 318 10.96 7.60 -1.19
CA ARG A 318 12.20 8.17 -1.75
C ARG A 318 13.05 7.09 -2.40
N ARG A 319 13.25 5.96 -1.70
CA ARG A 319 14.05 4.84 -2.21
C ARG A 319 13.43 4.19 -3.45
N THR A 320 12.11 4.02 -3.47
CA THR A 320 11.39 3.43 -4.61
C THR A 320 11.49 4.33 -5.85
N VAL A 321 11.23 5.63 -5.69
CA VAL A 321 11.35 6.59 -6.81
C VAL A 321 12.78 6.71 -7.31
N ASP A 322 13.79 6.67 -6.42
CA ASP A 322 15.19 6.67 -6.83
C ASP A 322 15.56 5.39 -7.59
N THR A 323 15.01 4.24 -7.19
CA THR A 323 15.18 2.97 -7.91
C THR A 323 14.53 3.02 -9.30
N ILE A 324 13.34 3.65 -9.43
CA ILE A 324 12.71 3.90 -10.73
C ILE A 324 13.64 4.76 -11.62
N ARG A 325 14.13 5.88 -11.09
CA ARG A 325 15.05 6.77 -11.84
C ARG A 325 16.32 6.07 -12.29
N GLN A 326 16.90 5.25 -11.42
CA GLN A 326 18.06 4.41 -11.76
C GLN A 326 17.71 3.40 -12.85
N GLY A 327 16.55 2.71 -12.73
CA GLY A 327 16.07 1.78 -13.75
C GLY A 327 15.89 2.45 -15.12
N LEU A 328 15.27 3.63 -15.14
CA LEU A 328 15.10 4.44 -16.36
C LEU A 328 16.45 4.86 -16.95
N PHE A 329 17.37 5.34 -16.11
CA PHE A 329 18.71 5.71 -16.56
C PHE A 329 19.40 4.53 -17.27
N TRP A 330 19.38 3.35 -16.69
CA TRP A 330 20.00 2.16 -17.30
C TRP A 330 19.26 1.71 -18.57
N ALA A 331 17.93 1.76 -18.57
CA ALA A 331 17.14 1.43 -19.75
C ALA A 331 17.52 2.30 -20.97
N PHE A 332 17.81 3.58 -20.75
CA PHE A 332 18.26 4.47 -21.81
C PHE A 332 19.77 4.35 -22.10
N ALA A 333 20.59 4.15 -21.07
CA ALA A 333 22.05 4.09 -21.23
C ALA A 333 22.49 2.96 -22.17
N TYR A 334 21.84 1.79 -22.08
CA TYR A 334 22.10 0.68 -23.01
C TYR A 334 21.79 1.08 -24.46
N ASN A 335 20.66 1.74 -24.70
CA ASN A 335 20.28 2.15 -26.05
C ASN A 335 21.24 3.21 -26.59
N VAL A 336 21.53 4.28 -25.82
CA VAL A 336 22.42 5.36 -26.23
C VAL A 336 23.84 4.86 -26.53
N ALA A 337 24.35 3.91 -25.71
CA ALA A 337 25.69 3.36 -25.91
C ALA A 337 25.76 2.37 -27.10
N LEU A 338 24.73 1.54 -27.28
CA LEU A 338 24.77 0.45 -28.26
C LEU A 338 24.26 0.84 -29.65
N ILE A 339 23.43 1.85 -29.80
CA ILE A 339 22.96 2.31 -31.12
C ILE A 339 24.13 2.73 -32.03
N PRO A 340 25.08 3.59 -31.60
CA PRO A 340 26.25 3.92 -32.43
C PRO A 340 27.09 2.69 -32.81
N LEU A 341 27.23 1.73 -31.86
CA LEU A 341 27.93 0.48 -32.12
C LEU A 341 27.22 -0.37 -33.19
N ALA A 342 25.87 -0.50 -33.08
CA ALA A 342 25.06 -1.23 -34.06
C ALA A 342 25.01 -0.56 -35.42
N MET A 343 25.06 0.78 -35.44
CA MET A 343 25.20 1.54 -36.69
C MET A 343 26.53 1.30 -37.38
N GLY A 344 27.52 0.73 -36.70
CA GLY A 344 28.86 0.48 -37.20
C GLY A 344 29.74 1.72 -37.23
N VAL A 345 29.52 2.70 -36.34
CA VAL A 345 30.36 3.92 -36.22
C VAL A 345 31.82 3.57 -35.99
N PHE A 346 32.09 2.49 -35.25
CA PHE A 346 33.43 2.03 -34.92
C PHE A 346 33.98 1.04 -35.97
N TYR A 347 33.19 0.58 -36.95
CA TYR A 347 33.60 -0.39 -37.94
C TYR A 347 34.87 0.01 -38.72
N PRO A 348 35.10 1.28 -39.11
CA PRO A 348 36.29 1.67 -39.83
C PRO A 348 37.58 1.46 -39.01
N PHE A 349 37.48 1.40 -37.70
CA PHE A 349 38.64 1.25 -36.77
C PHE A 349 38.79 -0.19 -36.28
N THR A 350 37.69 -0.93 -36.13
CA THR A 350 37.70 -2.25 -35.51
C THR A 350 37.40 -3.39 -36.48
N GLY A 351 36.84 -3.11 -37.65
CA GLY A 351 36.35 -4.12 -38.59
C GLY A 351 35.15 -4.93 -38.07
N ILE A 352 34.54 -4.52 -36.92
CA ILE A 352 33.53 -5.27 -36.22
C ILE A 352 32.16 -4.59 -36.40
N LEU A 353 31.16 -5.35 -36.84
CA LEU A 353 29.76 -4.94 -36.84
C LEU A 353 28.97 -5.78 -35.85
N LEU A 354 28.14 -5.11 -35.03
CA LEU A 354 27.34 -5.79 -34.02
C LEU A 354 26.30 -6.71 -34.67
N SER A 355 26.34 -8.01 -34.33
CA SER A 355 25.32 -8.94 -34.81
C SER A 355 23.97 -8.70 -34.15
N PRO A 356 22.84 -8.94 -34.88
CA PRO A 356 21.49 -8.85 -34.28
C PRO A 356 21.29 -9.76 -33.06
N MET A 357 21.97 -10.91 -33.01
CA MET A 357 21.89 -11.84 -31.88
C MET A 357 22.53 -11.24 -30.62
N ILE A 358 23.72 -10.62 -30.73
CA ILE A 358 24.37 -9.92 -29.63
C ILE A 358 23.53 -8.71 -29.19
N ALA A 359 22.95 -7.99 -30.15
CA ALA A 359 22.03 -6.89 -29.88
C ALA A 359 20.82 -7.36 -29.05
N ALA A 360 20.19 -8.48 -29.41
CA ALA A 360 19.09 -9.08 -28.66
C ALA A 360 19.51 -9.52 -27.24
N GLY A 361 20.67 -10.15 -27.11
CA GLY A 361 21.26 -10.53 -25.81
C GLY A 361 21.49 -9.33 -24.90
N ALA A 362 22.03 -8.23 -25.44
CA ALA A 362 22.23 -6.98 -24.69
C ALA A 362 20.90 -6.36 -24.20
N MET A 363 19.85 -6.41 -25.02
CA MET A 363 18.52 -5.91 -24.64
C MET A 363 17.86 -6.80 -23.57
N ALA A 364 18.03 -8.12 -23.66
CA ALA A 364 17.58 -9.03 -22.59
C ALA A 364 18.31 -8.73 -21.27
N LEU A 365 19.60 -8.51 -21.31
CA LEU A 365 20.42 -8.15 -20.12
C LEU A 365 19.99 -6.79 -19.55
N SER A 366 19.64 -5.81 -20.39
CA SER A 366 19.09 -4.53 -19.96
C SER A 366 17.81 -4.74 -19.11
N SER A 367 16.89 -5.59 -19.56
CA SER A 367 15.66 -5.90 -18.84
C SER A 367 15.95 -6.60 -17.50
N VAL A 368 16.86 -7.58 -17.48
CA VAL A 368 17.30 -8.26 -16.25
C VAL A 368 17.91 -7.28 -15.26
N SER A 369 18.73 -6.33 -15.74
CA SER A 369 19.37 -5.35 -14.86
C SER A 369 18.37 -4.41 -14.21
N VAL A 370 17.32 -3.99 -14.92
CA VAL A 370 16.25 -3.14 -14.36
C VAL A 370 15.44 -3.90 -13.30
N VAL A 371 15.08 -5.16 -13.58
CA VAL A 371 14.36 -6.00 -12.60
C VAL A 371 15.24 -6.27 -11.37
N ALA A 372 16.51 -6.62 -11.55
CA ALA A 372 17.46 -6.85 -10.46
C ALA A 372 17.63 -5.59 -9.59
N ASN A 373 17.69 -4.39 -10.19
CA ASN A 373 17.72 -3.13 -9.47
C ASN A 373 16.44 -2.93 -8.63
N ALA A 374 15.25 -3.22 -9.17
CA ALA A 374 14.00 -3.12 -8.43
C ALA A 374 13.94 -4.11 -7.24
N LEU A 375 14.43 -5.33 -7.41
CA LEU A 375 14.45 -6.35 -6.34
C LEU A 375 15.33 -5.95 -5.14
N ARG A 376 16.26 -5.01 -5.29
CA ARG A 376 17.05 -4.46 -4.17
C ARG A 376 16.18 -3.80 -3.11
N LEU A 377 14.98 -3.32 -3.48
CA LEU A 377 14.02 -2.76 -2.52
C LEU A 377 13.57 -3.77 -1.47
N ARG A 378 13.63 -5.08 -1.74
CA ARG A 378 13.39 -6.13 -0.73
C ARG A 378 14.32 -6.03 0.48
N GLY A 379 15.55 -5.54 0.25
CA GLY A 379 16.53 -5.30 1.30
C GLY A 379 16.34 -4.01 2.10
N PHE A 380 15.27 -3.24 1.84
CA PHE A 380 14.99 -2.03 2.61
C PHE A 380 14.78 -2.36 4.09
N LYS A 381 15.53 -1.65 4.94
CA LYS A 381 15.39 -1.68 6.39
C LYS A 381 14.88 -0.32 6.86
N ARG A 382 14.05 -0.32 7.89
CA ARG A 382 13.58 0.91 8.53
C ARG A 382 14.81 1.74 8.96
N PRO A 383 14.89 3.01 8.57
CA PRO A 383 15.99 3.88 9.01
C PRO A 383 15.90 4.16 10.52
N GLU A 384 17.04 4.10 11.19
CA GLU A 384 17.12 4.39 12.64
C GLU A 384 17.02 5.89 12.94
N SER A 385 17.28 6.76 11.95
CA SER A 385 17.21 8.21 12.13
C SER A 385 16.85 8.93 10.83
N ALA A 386 16.26 10.13 10.96
CA ALA A 386 15.98 11.02 9.85
C ALA A 386 17.26 11.45 9.09
N ALA A 387 18.38 11.59 9.78
CA ALA A 387 19.67 11.92 9.16
C ALA A 387 20.13 10.82 8.18
N ALA A 388 19.87 9.55 8.49
CA ALA A 388 20.18 8.43 7.60
C ALA A 388 19.30 8.44 6.33
N ILE A 389 18.10 9.04 6.40
CA ILE A 389 17.20 9.19 5.24
C ILE A 389 17.65 10.38 4.37
N ALA A 390 17.95 11.52 4.99
CA ALA A 390 18.36 12.75 4.28
C ALA A 390 19.76 12.62 3.67
N HIS A 391 20.67 12.00 4.42
CA HIS A 391 22.08 11.84 4.06
C HIS A 391 22.50 10.37 4.26
N PRO A 392 22.15 9.47 3.30
CA PRO A 392 22.55 8.07 3.43
C PRO A 392 24.09 7.96 3.53
N PRO A 393 24.59 7.07 4.42
CA PRO A 393 26.02 6.94 4.66
C PRO A 393 26.77 6.60 3.36
N LEU A 394 28.00 7.10 3.24
CA LEU A 394 28.83 6.90 2.04
C LEU A 394 28.96 5.41 1.69
N THR A 395 29.00 4.54 2.68
CA THR A 395 29.05 3.08 2.48
C THR A 395 27.83 2.54 1.75
N ALA A 396 26.63 3.04 2.07
CA ALA A 396 25.40 2.66 1.36
C ALA A 396 25.40 3.19 -0.08
N ARG A 397 25.87 4.43 -0.30
CA ARG A 397 25.99 5.02 -1.65
C ARG A 397 27.02 4.28 -2.49
N ILE A 398 28.17 3.89 -1.90
CA ILE A 398 29.19 3.09 -2.57
C ILE A 398 28.66 1.70 -2.90
N ALA A 399 27.98 1.04 -1.97
CA ALA A 399 27.36 -0.27 -2.22
C ALA A 399 26.33 -0.23 -3.34
N ASP A 400 25.51 0.83 -3.38
CA ASP A 400 24.53 1.07 -4.44
C ASP A 400 25.23 1.29 -5.80
N SER A 401 26.29 2.12 -5.83
CA SER A 401 27.06 2.38 -7.03
C SER A 401 27.86 1.15 -7.48
N ALA A 402 28.46 0.41 -6.56
CA ALA A 402 29.21 -0.82 -6.85
C ALA A 402 28.33 -1.90 -7.47
N PHE A 403 27.08 -2.05 -6.98
CA PHE A 403 26.10 -2.96 -7.59
C PHE A 403 25.82 -2.58 -9.05
N LEU A 404 25.55 -1.30 -9.31
CA LEU A 404 25.24 -0.80 -10.64
C LEU A 404 26.45 -0.91 -11.59
N VAL A 405 27.64 -0.58 -11.11
CA VAL A 405 28.90 -0.73 -11.86
C VAL A 405 29.20 -2.20 -12.12
N GLY A 406 28.99 -3.07 -11.11
CA GLY A 406 29.17 -4.53 -11.25
C GLY A 406 28.21 -5.13 -12.29
N LEU A 407 26.97 -4.67 -12.31
CA LEU A 407 25.98 -5.10 -13.29
C LEU A 407 26.35 -4.63 -14.72
N GLY A 408 26.81 -3.39 -14.85
CA GLY A 408 27.32 -2.86 -16.12
C GLY A 408 28.57 -3.60 -16.60
N ALA A 409 29.53 -3.83 -15.70
CA ALA A 409 30.75 -4.61 -16.00
C ALA A 409 30.44 -6.05 -16.41
N PHE A 410 29.49 -6.70 -15.72
CA PHE A 410 29.02 -8.04 -16.09
C PHE A 410 28.42 -8.04 -17.51
N GLY A 411 27.66 -7.02 -17.88
CA GLY A 411 27.11 -6.87 -19.23
C GLY A 411 28.18 -6.74 -20.30
N VAL A 412 29.20 -5.93 -20.03
CA VAL A 412 30.35 -5.75 -20.93
C VAL A 412 31.16 -7.05 -21.06
N ILE A 413 31.46 -7.72 -19.94
CA ILE A 413 32.20 -8.98 -19.92
C ILE A 413 31.43 -10.08 -20.66
N ALA A 414 30.12 -10.20 -20.38
CA ALA A 414 29.25 -11.16 -21.07
C ALA A 414 29.20 -10.88 -22.59
N GLY A 415 29.16 -9.61 -22.98
CA GLY A 415 29.26 -9.20 -24.39
C GLY A 415 30.59 -9.57 -25.03
N ILE A 416 31.72 -9.35 -24.35
CA ILE A 416 33.06 -9.73 -24.81
C ILE A 416 33.16 -11.25 -24.92
N ILE A 417 32.68 -12.01 -23.94
CA ILE A 417 32.69 -13.48 -23.98
C ILE A 417 31.83 -13.97 -25.14
N ALA A 418 30.62 -13.46 -25.28
CA ALA A 418 29.72 -13.82 -26.36
C ALA A 418 30.37 -13.52 -27.73
N PHE A 419 31.08 -12.39 -27.84
CA PHE A 419 31.78 -12.02 -29.05
C PHE A 419 32.95 -12.97 -29.38
N ASN A 420 33.68 -13.47 -28.38
CA ASN A 420 34.85 -14.36 -28.59
C ASN A 420 34.45 -15.85 -28.73
N VAL A 421 33.29 -16.26 -28.18
CA VAL A 421 32.87 -17.67 -28.11
C VAL A 421 31.87 -18.00 -29.22
N LEU A 422 31.02 -17.04 -29.62
CA LEU A 422 30.09 -17.26 -30.72
C LEU A 422 30.86 -17.14 -32.04
N PRO A 423 30.78 -18.15 -32.93
CA PRO A 423 31.42 -18.10 -34.23
C PRO A 423 30.93 -16.89 -35.03
N THR A 424 31.87 -16.02 -35.40
CA THR A 424 31.62 -14.89 -36.31
C THR A 424 31.67 -15.31 -37.79
N ASP A 425 32.03 -16.57 -38.03
CA ASP A 425 32.12 -17.10 -39.40
C ASP A 425 30.73 -17.25 -40.02
N GLY A 426 30.60 -16.55 -41.10
CA GLY A 426 29.53 -16.46 -42.06
C GLY A 426 28.28 -17.28 -41.76
N MET A 427 27.19 -16.59 -41.46
CA MET A 427 25.88 -17.22 -41.61
C MET A 427 25.69 -17.60 -43.07
N ASP A 428 25.97 -18.87 -43.38
CA ASP A 428 25.38 -19.51 -44.55
C ASP A 428 23.87 -19.34 -44.44
N ILE A 429 23.32 -18.48 -45.27
CA ILE A 429 21.87 -18.28 -45.39
C ILE A 429 21.33 -19.47 -46.20
N SER A 430 21.54 -20.68 -45.72
CA SER A 430 20.66 -21.79 -46.07
C SER A 430 19.35 -21.55 -45.31
N PRO A 431 18.19 -21.62 -45.97
CA PRO A 431 16.93 -21.43 -45.29
C PRO A 431 16.85 -22.43 -44.14
N ALA A 432 16.90 -21.93 -42.91
CA ALA A 432 16.66 -22.75 -41.75
C ALA A 432 15.32 -23.48 -41.96
N PRO A 433 15.23 -24.77 -41.57
CA PRO A 433 13.95 -25.46 -41.55
C PRO A 433 13.02 -24.59 -40.74
N ALA A 434 11.81 -24.35 -41.24
CA ALA A 434 10.82 -23.47 -40.65
C ALA A 434 10.75 -23.73 -39.14
N VAL A 435 11.32 -22.82 -38.39
CA VAL A 435 11.14 -22.81 -36.93
C VAL A 435 9.65 -22.61 -36.73
N ALA A 436 9.00 -23.61 -36.14
CA ALA A 436 7.62 -23.50 -35.74
C ALA A 436 7.46 -22.16 -35.03
N ALA A 437 6.52 -21.36 -35.51
CA ALA A 437 6.26 -20.05 -34.93
C ALA A 437 6.18 -20.19 -33.41
N PRO A 438 6.81 -19.30 -32.60
CA PRO A 438 6.66 -19.38 -31.17
C PRO A 438 5.16 -19.42 -30.90
N GLU A 439 4.73 -20.42 -30.14
CA GLU A 439 3.34 -20.50 -29.69
C GLU A 439 3.01 -19.12 -29.12
N ARG A 440 2.13 -18.42 -29.82
CA ARG A 440 1.59 -17.16 -29.30
C ARG A 440 0.94 -17.54 -28.00
N THR A 441 1.47 -17.07 -26.89
CA THR A 441 0.79 -17.14 -25.60
C THR A 441 -0.53 -16.38 -25.81
N LEU A 442 -1.61 -17.14 -26.00
CA LEU A 442 -2.93 -16.57 -26.22
C LEU A 442 -3.33 -15.89 -24.92
N VAL A 443 -3.38 -14.56 -24.93
CA VAL A 443 -3.92 -13.80 -23.80
C VAL A 443 -5.44 -13.85 -23.93
N PRO A 444 -6.15 -14.55 -23.03
CA PRO A 444 -7.60 -14.68 -23.13
C PRO A 444 -8.28 -13.34 -22.96
N GLN A 445 -9.16 -12.99 -23.89
CA GLN A 445 -9.99 -11.78 -23.81
C GLN A 445 -11.30 -12.06 -23.04
N GLN A 446 -11.72 -13.32 -22.99
CA GLN A 446 -12.88 -13.78 -22.24
C GLN A 446 -12.50 -14.97 -21.37
N THR A 447 -13.05 -15.06 -20.15
CA THR A 447 -12.88 -16.20 -19.26
C THR A 447 -14.24 -16.81 -18.94
N VAL A 448 -14.37 -18.11 -19.19
CA VAL A 448 -15.55 -18.90 -18.87
C VAL A 448 -15.24 -19.78 -17.67
N LEU A 449 -16.03 -19.68 -16.61
CA LEU A 449 -15.89 -20.47 -15.39
C LEU A 449 -16.92 -21.60 -15.41
N LEU A 450 -16.46 -22.84 -15.24
CA LEU A 450 -17.30 -24.03 -15.16
C LEU A 450 -17.05 -24.75 -13.84
N ALA A 451 -18.11 -25.24 -13.21
CA ALA A 451 -18.01 -26.19 -12.12
C ALA A 451 -18.15 -27.61 -12.69
N GLY A 452 -17.16 -28.46 -12.46
CA GLY A 452 -17.08 -29.81 -12.98
C GLY A 452 -17.49 -30.84 -11.92
N GLY A 453 -18.79 -31.13 -11.82
CA GLY A 453 -19.33 -32.28 -11.10
C GLY A 453 -19.47 -33.49 -12.02
N ASP A 454 -20.55 -34.25 -11.89
CA ASP A 454 -20.89 -35.30 -12.87
C ASP A 454 -21.21 -34.68 -14.25
N ARG A 455 -21.65 -33.42 -14.24
CA ARG A 455 -21.83 -32.59 -15.43
C ARG A 455 -21.20 -31.22 -15.25
N LEU A 456 -20.81 -30.59 -16.35
CA LEU A 456 -20.32 -29.20 -16.36
C LEU A 456 -21.46 -28.21 -16.11
N THR A 457 -21.24 -27.26 -15.22
CA THR A 457 -22.23 -26.23 -14.88
C THR A 457 -21.58 -24.83 -14.92
N PRO A 458 -22.12 -23.83 -15.65
CA PRO A 458 -23.28 -23.93 -16.56
C PRO A 458 -22.99 -24.86 -17.74
N ASP A 459 -24.07 -25.36 -18.37
CA ASP A 459 -23.96 -26.21 -19.56
C ASP A 459 -23.18 -25.47 -20.65
N PRO A 460 -22.05 -26.03 -21.14
CA PRO A 460 -21.24 -25.38 -22.17
C PRO A 460 -22.03 -25.04 -23.43
N ALA A 461 -23.04 -25.79 -23.78
CA ALA A 461 -23.91 -25.49 -24.93
C ALA A 461 -24.71 -24.18 -24.80
N SER A 462 -24.85 -23.67 -23.57
CA SER A 462 -25.50 -22.38 -23.30
C SER A 462 -24.57 -21.17 -23.36
N LEU A 463 -23.28 -21.37 -23.59
CA LEU A 463 -22.29 -20.30 -23.56
C LEU A 463 -22.32 -19.47 -24.86
N MET A 464 -22.23 -18.16 -24.73
CA MET A 464 -22.01 -17.26 -25.86
C MET A 464 -20.52 -16.94 -25.97
N ILE A 465 -19.87 -17.50 -26.98
CA ILE A 465 -18.43 -17.33 -27.23
C ILE A 465 -18.25 -16.58 -28.56
N ALA A 466 -17.41 -15.54 -28.54
CA ALA A 466 -17.07 -14.78 -29.74
C ALA A 466 -16.04 -15.53 -30.61
N ALA A 467 -16.26 -15.59 -31.92
CA ALA A 467 -15.33 -16.19 -32.87
C ALA A 467 -14.04 -15.38 -33.01
N GLY A 468 -12.92 -16.06 -33.21
CA GLY A 468 -11.61 -15.44 -33.53
C GLY A 468 -10.86 -14.84 -32.36
N GLU A 469 -11.44 -14.86 -31.12
CA GLU A 469 -10.78 -14.37 -29.92
C GLU A 469 -10.36 -15.52 -29.00
N PRO A 470 -9.20 -15.43 -28.30
CA PRO A 470 -8.80 -16.44 -27.34
C PRO A 470 -9.65 -16.38 -26.07
N VAL A 471 -10.25 -17.51 -25.70
CA VAL A 471 -11.12 -17.69 -24.54
C VAL A 471 -10.46 -18.64 -23.56
N ALA A 472 -10.38 -18.31 -22.28
CA ALA A 472 -9.96 -19.20 -21.24
C ALA A 472 -11.18 -19.94 -20.67
N ILE A 473 -11.16 -21.27 -20.76
CA ILE A 473 -12.12 -22.14 -20.08
C ILE A 473 -11.46 -22.64 -18.80
N VAL A 474 -12.03 -22.26 -17.67
CA VAL A 474 -11.54 -22.63 -16.34
C VAL A 474 -12.56 -23.57 -15.72
N VAL A 475 -12.16 -24.78 -15.37
CA VAL A 475 -13.03 -25.78 -14.74
C VAL A 475 -12.48 -26.17 -13.37
N THR A 476 -13.36 -26.20 -12.35
CA THR A 476 -13.03 -26.74 -11.03
C THR A 476 -13.60 -28.15 -10.94
N ASN A 477 -12.77 -29.14 -10.57
CA ASN A 477 -13.21 -30.52 -10.42
C ASN A 477 -13.76 -30.76 -9.02
N ASP A 478 -15.07 -30.83 -8.89
CA ASP A 478 -15.78 -31.10 -7.63
C ASP A 478 -16.08 -32.58 -7.40
N THR A 479 -15.48 -33.47 -8.23
CA THR A 479 -15.63 -34.94 -8.09
C THR A 479 -14.52 -35.55 -7.25
N GLY A 480 -14.66 -36.81 -6.86
CA GLY A 480 -13.63 -37.57 -6.14
C GLY A 480 -12.55 -38.20 -7.02
N GLU A 481 -12.58 -38.01 -8.34
CA GLU A 481 -11.69 -38.65 -9.31
C GLU A 481 -11.06 -37.62 -10.25
N ALA A 482 -9.85 -37.88 -10.76
CA ALA A 482 -9.22 -37.06 -11.77
C ALA A 482 -10.04 -37.09 -13.07
N ARG A 483 -10.27 -35.93 -13.68
CA ARG A 483 -11.05 -35.77 -14.91
C ARG A 483 -10.28 -35.02 -15.97
N VAL A 484 -10.64 -35.24 -17.24
CA VAL A 484 -10.03 -34.59 -18.38
C VAL A 484 -11.04 -33.65 -19.05
N LEU A 485 -10.67 -32.36 -19.14
CA LEU A 485 -11.33 -31.40 -20.00
C LEU A 485 -10.62 -31.36 -21.35
N SER A 486 -11.35 -31.49 -22.46
CA SER A 486 -10.77 -31.24 -23.78
C SER A 486 -11.70 -30.42 -24.67
N VAL A 487 -11.10 -29.69 -25.61
CA VAL A 487 -11.79 -28.86 -26.60
C VAL A 487 -11.35 -29.29 -27.99
N GLN A 488 -12.30 -29.71 -28.82
CA GLN A 488 -12.02 -30.20 -30.19
C GLN A 488 -12.88 -29.46 -31.22
N PRO A 489 -12.30 -28.93 -32.29
CA PRO A 489 -13.08 -28.37 -33.39
C PRO A 489 -13.79 -29.50 -34.18
N GLY A 490 -15.05 -29.31 -34.52
CA GLY A 490 -15.86 -30.22 -35.35
C GLY A 490 -16.93 -31.02 -34.58
N GLU A 491 -17.71 -31.82 -35.31
CA GLU A 491 -18.81 -32.62 -34.76
C GLU A 491 -18.36 -33.57 -33.62
N ALA A 492 -19.23 -33.76 -32.65
CA ALA A 492 -19.03 -34.69 -31.56
C ALA A 492 -18.61 -36.09 -32.06
N PRO A 493 -17.62 -36.72 -31.43
CA PRO A 493 -17.24 -38.09 -31.77
C PRO A 493 -18.44 -39.02 -31.62
N GLN A 494 -18.81 -39.73 -32.70
CA GLN A 494 -19.85 -40.73 -32.67
C GLN A 494 -19.42 -41.85 -31.69
N ALA A 495 -20.26 -42.19 -30.75
CA ALA A 495 -20.07 -43.29 -29.82
C ALA A 495 -19.81 -44.59 -30.62
N GLY A 496 -18.59 -45.12 -30.61
CA GLY A 496 -18.32 -46.41 -31.20
C GLY A 496 -16.93 -46.72 -31.75
N MET A 497 -15.94 -45.83 -31.68
CA MET A 497 -14.56 -46.18 -32.07
C MET A 497 -13.56 -45.95 -30.96
N ALA A 498 -13.40 -46.95 -30.10
CA ALA A 498 -12.23 -47.09 -29.24
C ALA A 498 -11.04 -47.55 -30.09
N GLY A 499 -10.31 -46.60 -30.66
CA GLY A 499 -9.02 -46.85 -31.30
C GLY A 499 -7.91 -46.81 -30.28
N HIS A 500 -7.28 -47.97 -30.03
CA HIS A 500 -5.99 -48.05 -29.32
C HIS A 500 -4.93 -47.28 -30.12
N GLY A 501 -4.62 -46.05 -29.64
CA GLY A 501 -3.53 -45.23 -30.13
C GLY A 501 -2.69 -44.76 -28.96
N THR A 502 -1.43 -45.15 -29.00
CA THR A 502 -0.36 -44.87 -28.05
C THR A 502 -0.23 -43.40 -27.65
N GLY A 503 -0.34 -43.11 -26.37
CA GLY A 503 0.37 -42.13 -25.54
C GLY A 503 0.74 -40.76 -26.12
N GLY A 504 -0.18 -39.81 -26.16
CA GLY A 504 0.05 -38.39 -26.25
C GLY A 504 -1.25 -37.67 -25.89
N GLU A 505 -1.26 -36.88 -24.85
CA GLU A 505 -2.43 -36.02 -24.57
C GLU A 505 -2.70 -35.13 -25.81
N PRO A 506 -3.96 -35.02 -26.26
CA PRO A 506 -4.29 -34.14 -27.36
C PRO A 506 -3.95 -32.68 -26.98
N ALA A 507 -3.44 -31.91 -27.95
CA ALA A 507 -2.90 -30.55 -27.77
C ALA A 507 -3.86 -29.53 -27.10
N ASN A 508 -5.15 -29.87 -26.92
CA ASN A 508 -6.19 -29.04 -26.32
C ASN A 508 -6.93 -29.79 -25.20
N SER A 509 -6.18 -30.43 -24.29
CA SER A 509 -6.76 -31.09 -23.12
C SER A 509 -5.98 -30.77 -21.85
N VAL A 510 -6.65 -30.81 -20.69
CA VAL A 510 -6.05 -30.66 -19.38
C VAL A 510 -6.66 -31.67 -18.41
N THR A 511 -5.81 -32.37 -17.66
CA THR A 511 -6.23 -33.26 -16.57
C THR A 511 -6.39 -32.41 -15.29
N VAL A 512 -7.54 -32.55 -14.63
CA VAL A 512 -7.89 -31.78 -13.44
C VAL A 512 -8.08 -32.75 -12.28
N GLU A 513 -7.19 -32.67 -11.29
CA GLU A 513 -7.24 -33.48 -10.08
C GLU A 513 -8.43 -33.09 -9.18
N PRO A 514 -8.93 -34.01 -8.33
CA PRO A 514 -10.01 -33.72 -7.39
C PRO A 514 -9.76 -32.46 -6.55
N GLY A 515 -10.73 -31.56 -6.48
CA GLY A 515 -10.63 -30.32 -5.71
C GLY A 515 -9.69 -29.27 -6.28
N THR A 516 -9.17 -29.44 -7.51
CA THR A 516 -8.31 -28.47 -8.19
C THR A 516 -9.02 -27.82 -9.37
N THR A 517 -8.36 -26.83 -9.97
CA THR A 517 -8.86 -26.08 -11.13
C THR A 517 -7.92 -26.25 -12.32
N GLY A 518 -8.47 -26.61 -13.47
CA GLY A 518 -7.76 -26.67 -14.74
C GLY A 518 -8.16 -25.53 -15.67
N THR A 519 -7.25 -25.10 -16.56
CA THR A 519 -7.52 -24.03 -17.53
C THR A 519 -7.04 -24.43 -18.92
N ILE A 520 -7.91 -24.25 -19.92
CA ILE A 520 -7.57 -24.34 -21.34
C ILE A 520 -7.81 -22.97 -21.97
N VAL A 521 -6.86 -22.48 -22.77
CA VAL A 521 -7.05 -21.30 -23.61
C VAL A 521 -7.21 -21.76 -25.05
N HIS A 522 -8.36 -21.47 -25.64
CA HIS A 522 -8.69 -21.89 -27.00
C HIS A 522 -9.27 -20.73 -27.81
N THR A 523 -8.93 -20.65 -29.10
CA THR A 523 -9.55 -19.70 -30.03
C THR A 523 -10.63 -20.43 -30.80
N PHE A 524 -11.86 -19.99 -30.64
CA PHE A 524 -13.02 -20.61 -31.28
C PHE A 524 -13.20 -20.03 -32.69
N GLU A 525 -13.25 -20.91 -33.68
CA GLU A 525 -13.62 -20.57 -35.04
C GLU A 525 -15.16 -20.60 -35.18
N PRO A 526 -15.74 -19.86 -36.15
CA PRO A 526 -17.17 -19.97 -36.47
C PRO A 526 -17.57 -21.41 -36.78
N GLY A 527 -18.61 -21.91 -36.14
CA GLY A 527 -19.08 -23.28 -36.34
C GLY A 527 -19.30 -24.01 -35.00
N GLU A 528 -19.24 -25.32 -35.05
CA GLU A 528 -19.44 -26.17 -33.88
C GLU A 528 -18.10 -26.61 -33.27
N THR A 529 -18.00 -26.54 -31.95
CA THR A 529 -16.84 -27.02 -31.18
C THR A 529 -17.34 -27.90 -30.04
N ALA A 530 -16.76 -29.09 -29.91
CA ALA A 530 -17.10 -30.02 -28.86
C ALA A 530 -16.22 -29.78 -27.62
N ILE A 531 -16.84 -29.60 -26.45
CA ILE A 531 -16.19 -29.58 -25.14
C ILE A 531 -16.53 -30.89 -24.45
N THR A 532 -15.51 -31.65 -24.05
CA THR A 532 -15.70 -32.96 -23.38
C THR A 532 -15.17 -32.92 -21.97
N TRP A 533 -15.90 -33.58 -21.05
CA TRP A 533 -15.56 -33.72 -19.65
C TRP A 533 -15.74 -35.16 -19.21
N GLY A 534 -14.67 -35.86 -18.89
CA GLY A 534 -14.73 -37.29 -18.59
C GLY A 534 -13.69 -37.77 -17.58
N SER A 535 -13.85 -39.00 -17.07
CA SER A 535 -12.88 -39.61 -16.16
C SER A 535 -11.53 -39.83 -16.85
N ALA A 536 -10.44 -39.51 -16.16
CA ALA A 536 -9.07 -39.74 -16.64
C ALA A 536 -8.74 -41.25 -16.76
N HIS A 537 -9.51 -42.11 -16.10
CA HIS A 537 -9.30 -43.57 -16.06
C HIS A 537 -10.21 -44.37 -17.00
N GLY A 538 -11.02 -43.67 -17.82
CA GLY A 538 -11.92 -44.29 -18.80
C GLY A 538 -13.39 -44.21 -18.37
N GLY A 539 -14.27 -44.18 -19.36
CA GLY A 539 -15.71 -44.00 -19.23
C GLY A 539 -16.23 -43.16 -20.40
N GLU A 540 -17.55 -43.14 -20.61
CA GLU A 540 -18.12 -42.24 -21.61
C GLU A 540 -18.04 -40.80 -21.11
N PRO A 541 -17.33 -39.88 -21.82
CA PRO A 541 -17.26 -38.49 -21.42
C PRO A 541 -18.59 -37.80 -21.70
N GLU A 542 -18.91 -36.81 -20.88
CA GLU A 542 -19.96 -35.85 -21.23
C GLU A 542 -19.49 -34.99 -22.39
N VAL A 543 -20.30 -34.85 -23.42
CA VAL A 543 -20.00 -34.05 -24.60
C VAL A 543 -21.01 -32.94 -24.73
N ALA A 544 -20.54 -31.69 -24.73
CA ALA A 544 -21.36 -30.51 -24.99
C ALA A 544 -20.84 -29.84 -26.27
N VAL A 545 -21.74 -29.48 -27.18
CA VAL A 545 -21.40 -28.77 -28.41
C VAL A 545 -21.74 -27.30 -28.26
N VAL A 546 -20.71 -26.46 -28.40
CA VAL A 546 -20.83 -25.01 -28.39
C VAL A 546 -20.93 -24.53 -29.85
N THR A 547 -22.01 -23.82 -30.19
CA THR A 547 -22.16 -23.19 -31.50
C THR A 547 -21.65 -21.76 -31.44
N VAL A 548 -20.60 -21.47 -32.18
CA VAL A 548 -19.98 -20.13 -32.25
C VAL A 548 -20.52 -19.44 -33.50
N PRO A 549 -21.17 -18.27 -33.37
CA PRO A 549 -21.81 -17.57 -34.46
C PRO A 549 -20.83 -17.01 -35.51
#